data_6e362d24a4d81b3d42a713c285656cca
#
_entry.id   6e362d24a4d81b3d42a713c285656cca
#
_cell.length_a   1.000
_cell.length_b   1.000
_cell.length_c   1.000
_cell.angle_alpha   90.00
_cell.angle_beta   90.00
_cell.angle_gamma   90.00
#
_symmetry.space_group_name_H-M   'P 1'
#
loop_
_entity.id
_entity.type
_entity.pdbx_description
1 polymer ?
#
loop_
_entity_poly.entity_id
_entity_poly.type
_entity_poly.pdbx_seq_one_letter_code
_entity_poly.pdbx_strand_id
1 'polypeptide(L)'
;GCSDSHDIRSAPVGYPRTCLSVGTDDPSTLTATQVRDATQSGRSTVNGGIYLEITGPGGAGPGEEASGAGARASLDVVLRAASYVEVSRLEVIVDGATTETIPILPADADPSDPVVRARATIEVDVAPSGSWVVLHAAGDAALDANGHRPFVVSNPIFLTR
;
A
#
# COMPACT_ATOMS: atom_id res chain seq x y z
N GLY A 1 -6.45 10.07 -0.35
CA GLY A 1 -6.36 10.80 0.90
C GLY A 1 -5.76 12.18 0.73
N CYS A 2 -6.23 13.14 1.47
CA CYS A 2 -5.60 14.45 1.60
C CYS A 2 -5.64 14.84 3.08
N SER A 3 -4.67 15.67 3.52
CA SER A 3 -4.57 16.05 4.92
C SER A 3 -5.60 17.10 5.34
N ASP A 4 -6.18 17.83 4.39
CA ASP A 4 -7.10 18.96 4.65
C ASP A 4 -6.58 19.91 5.76
N SER A 5 -5.27 20.16 5.72
CA SER A 5 -4.56 20.86 6.80
C SER A 5 -4.96 22.33 6.87
N HIS A 6 -5.44 22.75 8.04
CA HIS A 6 -5.80 24.11 8.36
C HIS A 6 -4.90 24.71 9.47
N ASP A 7 -4.23 23.85 10.23
CA ASP A 7 -3.22 24.22 11.21
C ASP A 7 -2.18 23.12 11.40
N ILE A 8 -1.01 23.48 11.91
CA ILE A 8 0.12 22.54 12.08
C ILE A 8 0.04 21.66 13.34
N ARG A 9 -0.93 21.88 14.22
CA ARG A 9 -1.04 21.16 15.48
C ARG A 9 -2.02 20.02 15.42
N SER A 10 -3.21 20.26 14.84
CA SER A 10 -4.31 19.28 14.80
C SER A 10 -4.45 18.58 13.45
N ALA A 11 -3.95 19.19 12.39
CA ALA A 11 -4.07 18.67 11.03
C ALA A 11 -2.72 18.76 10.28
N PRO A 12 -1.76 17.87 10.59
CA PRO A 12 -0.42 17.92 10.00
C PRO A 12 -0.46 17.71 8.49
N VAL A 13 0.33 18.51 7.77
CA VAL A 13 0.44 18.42 6.31
C VAL A 13 0.98 17.03 5.92
N GLY A 14 0.29 16.38 4.97
CA GLY A 14 0.69 15.07 4.43
C GLY A 14 0.27 13.88 5.29
N TYR A 15 -0.65 14.06 6.23
CA TYR A 15 -1.30 12.97 6.95
C TYR A 15 -2.83 13.13 6.90
N PRO A 16 -3.57 12.26 6.18
CA PRO A 16 -3.05 11.28 5.20
C PRO A 16 -2.68 11.92 3.86
N ARG A 17 -2.05 11.15 2.99
CA ARG A 17 -1.71 11.54 1.62
C ARG A 17 -1.97 10.41 0.63
N THR A 18 -2.14 10.76 -0.65
CA THR A 18 -2.19 9.81 -1.76
C THR A 18 -0.83 9.76 -2.45
N CYS A 19 -0.29 8.55 -2.62
CA CYS A 19 0.86 8.29 -3.47
C CYS A 19 0.37 7.72 -4.80
N LEU A 20 0.79 8.30 -5.92
CA LEU A 20 0.43 7.87 -7.27
C LEU A 20 1.61 7.18 -7.95
N SER A 21 1.38 6.04 -8.59
CA SER A 21 2.35 5.41 -9.47
C SER A 21 2.24 6.04 -10.87
N VAL A 22 3.18 6.92 -11.20
CA VAL A 22 3.17 7.72 -12.44
C VAL A 22 4.19 7.24 -13.48
N GLY A 23 4.94 6.16 -13.17
CA GLY A 23 5.92 5.54 -14.07
C GLY A 23 7.25 6.28 -14.17
N THR A 24 7.49 7.30 -13.33
CA THR A 24 8.78 8.01 -13.24
C THR A 24 9.00 8.53 -11.84
N ASP A 25 10.26 8.47 -11.38
CA ASP A 25 10.72 9.11 -10.14
C ASP A 25 11.43 10.44 -10.41
N ASP A 26 11.58 10.82 -11.67
CA ASP A 26 12.18 12.10 -12.06
C ASP A 26 11.10 13.19 -12.16
N PRO A 27 11.05 14.14 -11.20
CA PRO A 27 10.05 15.21 -11.21
C PRO A 27 10.14 16.12 -12.44
N SER A 28 11.29 16.18 -13.12
CA SER A 28 11.46 16.99 -14.33
C SER A 28 10.73 16.41 -15.55
N THR A 29 10.42 15.11 -15.52
CA THR A 29 9.70 14.39 -16.58
C THR A 29 8.21 14.20 -16.27
N LEU A 30 7.77 14.61 -15.07
CA LEU A 30 6.38 14.46 -14.64
C LEU A 30 5.46 15.41 -15.40
N THR A 31 4.38 14.87 -15.96
CA THR A 31 3.37 15.63 -16.69
C THR A 31 2.01 15.57 -16.01
N ALA A 32 1.16 16.58 -16.22
CA ALA A 32 -0.22 16.58 -15.74
C ALA A 32 -1.03 15.38 -16.28
N THR A 33 -0.73 14.92 -17.49
CA THR A 33 -1.35 13.73 -18.11
C THR A 33 -1.03 12.46 -17.32
N GLN A 34 0.22 12.25 -16.92
CA GLN A 34 0.62 11.08 -16.10
C GLN A 34 -0.11 11.07 -14.75
N VAL A 35 -0.20 12.23 -14.08
CA VAL A 35 -0.92 12.36 -12.81
C VAL A 35 -2.41 12.06 -12.99
N ARG A 36 -3.04 12.66 -14.01
CA ARG A 36 -4.45 12.40 -14.35
C ARG A 36 -4.70 10.92 -14.62
N ASP A 37 -3.89 10.30 -15.48
CA ASP A 37 -4.08 8.92 -15.90
C ASP A 37 -3.85 7.94 -14.74
N ALA A 38 -2.84 8.17 -13.90
CA ALA A 38 -2.61 7.39 -12.69
C ALA A 38 -3.79 7.51 -11.71
N THR A 39 -4.36 8.71 -11.57
CA THR A 39 -5.53 8.95 -10.70
C THR A 39 -6.76 8.24 -11.24
N GLN A 40 -7.05 8.36 -12.54
CA GLN A 40 -8.22 7.74 -13.18
C GLN A 40 -8.14 6.21 -13.19
N SER A 41 -6.94 5.66 -13.35
CA SER A 41 -6.72 4.20 -13.30
C SER A 41 -6.63 3.65 -11.87
N GLY A 42 -6.68 4.50 -10.84
CA GLY A 42 -6.54 4.06 -9.46
C GLY A 42 -5.16 3.54 -9.08
N ARG A 43 -4.10 3.89 -9.84
CA ARG A 43 -2.72 3.49 -9.53
C ARG A 43 -2.18 4.27 -8.33
N SER A 44 -2.71 3.92 -7.16
CA SER A 44 -2.44 4.69 -5.95
C SER A 44 -2.56 3.89 -4.66
N THR A 45 -1.91 4.42 -3.63
CA THR A 45 -2.11 4.06 -2.23
C THR A 45 -2.43 5.31 -1.42
N VAL A 46 -3.21 5.13 -0.35
CA VAL A 46 -3.42 6.18 0.65
C VAL A 46 -2.65 5.80 1.91
N ASN A 47 -1.85 6.72 2.42
CA ASN A 47 -1.01 6.42 3.58
C ASN A 47 -0.92 7.57 4.59
N GLY A 48 -0.61 7.16 5.82
CA GLY A 48 -0.27 8.02 6.94
C GLY A 48 0.93 7.43 7.68
N GLY A 49 2.14 7.61 7.12
CA GLY A 49 3.40 7.17 7.75
C GLY A 49 3.95 5.82 7.30
N ILE A 50 3.15 4.94 6.71
CA ILE A 50 3.61 3.68 6.11
C ILE A 50 3.54 3.82 4.59
N TYR A 51 4.55 3.32 3.87
CA TYR A 51 4.56 3.19 2.42
C TYR A 51 4.51 1.71 2.03
N LEU A 52 3.76 1.40 0.97
CA LEU A 52 3.47 0.04 0.53
C LEU A 52 3.80 -0.10 -0.96
N GLU A 53 4.68 -1.03 -1.27
CA GLU A 53 4.95 -1.52 -2.61
C GLU A 53 4.29 -2.88 -2.78
N ILE A 54 3.58 -3.09 -3.87
CA ILE A 54 2.94 -4.36 -4.21
C ILE A 54 3.26 -4.68 -5.66
N THR A 55 3.68 -5.91 -5.90
CA THR A 55 3.91 -6.42 -7.26
C THR A 55 3.18 -7.76 -7.41
N GLY A 56 2.17 -7.77 -8.23
CA GLY A 56 1.40 -8.98 -8.58
C GLY A 56 1.91 -9.66 -9.84
N PRO A 57 1.21 -10.69 -10.32
CA PRO A 57 1.53 -11.38 -11.57
C PRO A 57 1.69 -10.40 -12.73
N GLY A 58 2.73 -10.61 -13.54
CA GLY A 58 3.05 -9.74 -14.67
C GLY A 58 3.56 -8.34 -14.30
N GLY A 59 3.84 -8.08 -13.01
CA GLY A 59 4.28 -6.77 -12.51
C GLY A 59 3.14 -5.82 -12.16
N ALA A 60 1.89 -6.31 -12.12
CA ALA A 60 0.72 -5.50 -11.83
C ALA A 60 0.76 -4.92 -10.41
N GLY A 61 0.45 -3.64 -10.28
CA GLY A 61 0.33 -2.91 -9.03
C GLY A 61 -1.11 -2.48 -8.72
N PRO A 62 -1.30 -1.63 -7.68
CA PRO A 62 -2.60 -1.08 -7.34
C PRO A 62 -3.26 -0.36 -8.53
N GLY A 63 -4.55 -0.63 -8.77
CA GLY A 63 -5.33 -0.09 -9.88
C GLY A 63 -5.16 -0.84 -11.20
N GLU A 64 -4.35 -1.89 -11.24
CA GLU A 64 -4.03 -2.63 -12.46
C GLU A 64 -4.63 -4.03 -12.45
N GLU A 65 -4.73 -4.64 -13.65
CA GLU A 65 -5.20 -6.01 -13.85
C GLU A 65 -4.00 -6.94 -14.05
N ALA A 66 -3.95 -8.00 -13.25
CA ALA A 66 -3.04 -9.12 -13.40
C ALA A 66 -3.75 -10.25 -14.12
N SER A 67 -3.64 -10.30 -15.45
CA SER A 67 -4.25 -11.33 -16.28
C SER A 67 -3.46 -12.64 -16.21
N GLY A 68 -4.16 -13.79 -16.31
CA GLY A 68 -3.53 -15.09 -16.30
C GLY A 68 -2.98 -15.52 -14.93
N ALA A 69 -3.51 -14.96 -13.85
CA ALA A 69 -3.10 -15.29 -12.48
C ALA A 69 -3.32 -16.77 -12.09
N GLY A 70 -4.13 -17.50 -12.87
CA GLY A 70 -4.50 -18.89 -12.55
C GLY A 70 -5.48 -18.98 -11.38
N ALA A 71 -5.52 -20.14 -10.72
CA ALA A 71 -6.38 -20.36 -9.56
C ALA A 71 -5.81 -19.74 -8.27
N ARG A 72 -4.54 -19.36 -8.29
CA ARG A 72 -3.81 -18.79 -7.17
C ARG A 72 -2.79 -17.78 -7.68
N ALA A 73 -2.78 -16.60 -7.10
CA ALA A 73 -1.88 -15.50 -7.43
C ALA A 73 -0.91 -15.23 -6.28
N SER A 74 0.34 -14.92 -6.63
CA SER A 74 1.37 -14.50 -5.69
C SER A 74 1.58 -13.00 -5.79
N LEU A 75 1.58 -12.32 -4.65
CA LEU A 75 1.83 -10.88 -4.53
C LEU A 75 3.07 -10.65 -3.69
N ASP A 76 4.07 -10.00 -4.25
CA ASP A 76 5.24 -9.54 -3.48
C ASP A 76 4.96 -8.18 -2.87
N VAL A 77 5.22 -8.07 -1.57
CA VAL A 77 4.90 -6.90 -0.75
C VAL A 77 6.12 -6.40 -0.01
N VAL A 78 6.34 -5.08 -0.05
CA VAL A 78 7.35 -4.42 0.77
C VAL A 78 6.68 -3.30 1.57
N LEU A 79 6.81 -3.35 2.89
CA LEU A 79 6.38 -2.30 3.80
C LEU A 79 7.58 -1.44 4.19
N ARG A 80 7.46 -0.13 3.98
CA ARG A 80 8.49 0.85 4.37
C ARG A 80 7.91 1.90 5.31
N ALA A 81 8.68 2.27 6.30
CA ALA A 81 8.33 3.35 7.22
C ALA A 81 9.61 3.89 7.88
N ALA A 82 9.57 5.14 8.34
CA ALA A 82 10.65 5.67 9.17
C ALA A 82 10.85 4.81 10.42
N SER A 83 12.08 4.72 10.94
CA SER A 83 12.45 3.80 12.03
C SER A 83 11.65 3.99 13.32
N TYR A 84 11.10 5.19 13.55
CA TYR A 84 10.25 5.51 14.70
C TYR A 84 8.76 5.23 14.46
N VAL A 85 8.37 4.85 13.23
CA VAL A 85 6.99 4.51 12.90
C VAL A 85 6.79 3.01 13.09
N GLU A 86 5.85 2.64 13.95
CA GLU A 86 5.47 1.26 14.14
C GLU A 86 4.65 0.74 12.95
N VAL A 87 4.95 -0.50 12.57
CA VAL A 87 4.10 -1.30 11.67
C VAL A 87 3.82 -2.60 12.40
N SER A 88 2.57 -2.86 12.79
CA SER A 88 2.23 -4.02 13.63
C SER A 88 1.50 -5.12 12.88
N ARG A 89 0.84 -4.81 11.76
CA ARG A 89 0.09 -5.81 10.98
C ARG A 89 -0.07 -5.44 9.52
N LEU A 90 -0.29 -6.47 8.72
CA LEU A 90 -0.70 -6.39 7.31
C LEU A 90 -1.96 -7.25 7.13
N GLU A 91 -3.04 -6.65 6.69
CA GLU A 91 -4.33 -7.29 6.40
C GLU A 91 -4.50 -7.49 4.91
N VAL A 92 -4.86 -8.70 4.51
CA VAL A 92 -5.17 -9.10 3.13
C VAL A 92 -6.68 -9.14 2.98
N ILE A 93 -7.22 -8.31 2.12
CA ILE A 93 -8.65 -8.17 1.88
C ILE A 93 -8.93 -8.65 0.46
N VAL A 94 -9.66 -9.75 0.32
CA VAL A 94 -10.04 -10.35 -0.97
C VAL A 94 -11.55 -10.27 -1.12
N ASP A 95 -12.01 -9.68 -2.21
CA ASP A 95 -13.44 -9.53 -2.54
C ASP A 95 -14.28 -8.95 -1.39
N GLY A 96 -13.68 -8.03 -0.62
CA GLY A 96 -14.30 -7.32 0.50
C GLY A 96 -14.24 -8.02 1.85
N ALA A 97 -13.61 -9.20 1.94
CA ALA A 97 -13.40 -9.91 3.20
C ALA A 97 -11.93 -9.94 3.59
N THR A 98 -11.60 -9.68 4.86
CA THR A 98 -10.26 -9.92 5.38
C THR A 98 -10.02 -11.43 5.45
N THR A 99 -9.15 -11.94 4.58
CA THR A 99 -8.83 -13.37 4.47
C THR A 99 -7.63 -13.75 5.34
N GLU A 100 -6.74 -12.80 5.57
CA GLU A 100 -5.53 -13.02 6.37
C GLU A 100 -5.12 -11.75 7.11
N THR A 101 -4.56 -11.91 8.30
CA THR A 101 -3.88 -10.86 9.06
C THR A 101 -2.50 -11.36 9.46
N ILE A 102 -1.48 -10.73 8.91
CA ILE A 102 -0.07 -11.07 9.12
C ILE A 102 0.49 -10.12 10.19
N PRO A 103 0.90 -10.61 11.36
CA PRO A 103 1.60 -9.78 12.34
C PRO A 103 2.97 -9.38 11.79
N ILE A 104 3.34 -8.11 11.96
CA ILE A 104 4.65 -7.58 11.60
C ILE A 104 5.43 -7.35 12.89
N LEU A 105 6.57 -8.02 13.01
CA LEU A 105 7.41 -7.94 14.20
C LEU A 105 8.64 -7.03 13.93
N PRO A 106 9.23 -6.43 14.95
CA PRO A 106 10.47 -5.67 14.79
C PRO A 106 11.62 -6.48 14.16
N ALA A 107 11.63 -7.79 14.33
CA ALA A 107 12.62 -8.71 13.74
C ALA A 107 12.45 -8.90 12.21
N ASP A 108 11.31 -8.54 11.65
CA ASP A 108 11.04 -8.65 10.21
C ASP A 108 11.68 -7.49 9.42
N ALA A 109 12.17 -6.46 10.12
CA ALA A 109 12.84 -5.33 9.51
C ALA A 109 14.17 -5.77 8.86
N ASP A 110 14.43 -5.23 7.68
CA ASP A 110 15.67 -5.49 6.95
C ASP A 110 16.85 -4.84 7.69
N PRO A 111 17.83 -5.61 8.18
CA PRO A 111 18.96 -5.05 8.92
C PRO A 111 19.89 -4.19 8.05
N SER A 112 19.85 -4.35 6.73
CA SER A 112 20.63 -3.57 5.76
C SER A 112 19.92 -2.30 5.28
N ASP A 113 18.59 -2.25 5.41
CA ASP A 113 17.76 -1.10 5.04
C ASP A 113 16.69 -0.86 6.12
N PRO A 114 16.99 -0.07 7.16
CA PRO A 114 16.11 0.07 8.32
C PRO A 114 14.76 0.74 8.04
N VAL A 115 14.55 1.31 6.84
CA VAL A 115 13.24 1.79 6.41
C VAL A 115 12.34 0.68 5.88
N VAL A 116 12.89 -0.48 5.49
CA VAL A 116 12.11 -1.68 5.16
C VAL A 116 11.69 -2.38 6.45
N ARG A 117 10.41 -2.32 6.74
CA ARG A 117 9.82 -2.86 7.97
C ARG A 117 9.42 -4.32 7.85
N ALA A 118 9.06 -4.76 6.66
CA ALA A 118 8.82 -6.15 6.32
C ALA A 118 8.82 -6.38 4.81
N ARG A 119 9.13 -7.62 4.44
CA ARG A 119 8.89 -8.18 3.10
C ARG A 119 8.02 -9.42 3.27
N ALA A 120 7.02 -9.56 2.42
CA ALA A 120 6.13 -10.74 2.43
C ALA A 120 5.78 -11.14 1.00
N THR A 121 5.59 -12.42 0.79
CA THR A 121 4.91 -12.95 -0.40
C THR A 121 3.57 -13.49 0.05
N ILE A 122 2.49 -13.00 -0.54
CA ILE A 122 1.11 -13.32 -0.16
C ILE A 122 0.51 -14.17 -1.28
N GLU A 123 -0.08 -15.28 -0.92
CA GLU A 123 -0.78 -16.15 -1.85
C GLU A 123 -2.29 -15.92 -1.73
N VAL A 124 -2.93 -15.61 -2.85
CA VAL A 124 -4.37 -15.31 -2.92
C VAL A 124 -5.07 -16.30 -3.84
N ASP A 125 -6.13 -16.93 -3.34
CA ASP A 125 -7.00 -17.76 -4.17
C ASP A 125 -7.85 -16.86 -5.08
N VAL A 126 -7.84 -17.15 -6.38
CA VAL A 126 -8.57 -16.39 -7.40
C VAL A 126 -9.83 -17.14 -7.79
N ALA A 127 -10.99 -16.50 -7.66
CA ALA A 127 -12.25 -17.09 -8.08
C ALA A 127 -12.30 -17.30 -9.61
N PRO A 128 -13.12 -18.23 -10.15
CA PRO A 128 -13.27 -18.40 -11.60
C PRO A 128 -13.74 -17.13 -12.33
N SER A 129 -14.49 -16.28 -11.64
CA SER A 129 -14.95 -14.96 -12.14
C SER A 129 -13.91 -13.86 -12.02
N GLY A 130 -12.72 -14.16 -11.50
CA GLY A 130 -11.74 -13.18 -11.04
C GLY A 130 -11.96 -12.78 -9.58
N SER A 131 -10.96 -12.13 -9.00
CA SER A 131 -10.98 -11.57 -7.65
C SER A 131 -10.28 -10.21 -7.64
N TRP A 132 -10.50 -9.43 -6.59
CA TRP A 132 -9.72 -8.23 -6.36
C TRP A 132 -9.13 -8.25 -4.95
N VAL A 133 -7.94 -7.68 -4.81
CA VAL A 133 -7.18 -7.68 -3.56
C VAL A 133 -6.84 -6.26 -3.16
N VAL A 134 -7.09 -5.93 -1.91
CA VAL A 134 -6.63 -4.70 -1.24
C VAL A 134 -5.75 -5.11 -0.07
N LEU A 135 -4.65 -4.42 0.10
CA LEU A 135 -3.76 -4.57 1.25
C LEU A 135 -3.88 -3.34 2.16
N HIS A 136 -3.99 -3.60 3.46
CA HIS A 136 -4.03 -2.59 4.50
C HIS A 136 -2.98 -2.93 5.56
N ALA A 137 -2.01 -2.04 5.77
CA ALA A 137 -1.09 -2.18 6.89
C ALA A 137 -1.31 -1.05 7.90
N ALA A 138 -1.08 -1.36 9.17
CA ALA A 138 -1.27 -0.40 10.25
C ALA A 138 -0.27 -0.64 11.40
N GLY A 139 -0.08 0.40 12.21
CA GLY A 139 0.59 0.34 13.51
C GLY A 139 -0.33 0.83 14.63
N ASP A 140 -0.06 0.40 15.83
CA ASP A 140 -0.89 0.69 17.00
C ASP A 140 -0.37 1.89 17.81
N ALA A 141 0.94 2.19 17.73
CA ALA A 141 1.53 3.36 18.36
C ALA A 141 1.12 4.66 17.64
N ALA A 142 0.81 5.69 18.41
CA ALA A 142 0.51 7.00 17.86
C ALA A 142 1.75 7.65 17.26
N LEU A 143 1.57 8.32 16.10
CA LEU A 143 2.61 9.09 15.42
C LEU A 143 2.85 10.45 16.08
N ASP A 144 1.84 10.98 16.75
CA ASP A 144 1.87 12.32 17.33
C ASP A 144 0.98 12.43 18.58
N ALA A 145 1.00 13.59 19.22
CA ALA A 145 0.22 13.89 20.41
C ALA A 145 -1.31 13.91 20.17
N ASN A 146 -1.77 13.96 18.94
CA ASN A 146 -3.19 13.93 18.58
C ASN A 146 -3.72 12.50 18.41
N GLY A 147 -2.84 11.51 18.52
CA GLY A 147 -3.22 10.10 18.41
C GLY A 147 -3.36 9.57 16.99
N HIS A 148 -2.83 10.28 15.97
CA HIS A 148 -2.78 9.76 14.62
C HIS A 148 -1.95 8.47 14.58
N ARG A 149 -2.49 7.43 13.93
CA ARG A 149 -1.84 6.12 13.85
C ARG A 149 -1.30 5.87 12.45
N PRO A 150 -0.15 5.20 12.32
CA PRO A 150 0.38 4.87 11.01
C PRO A 150 -0.52 3.87 10.28
N PHE A 151 -0.73 4.10 8.99
CA PHE A 151 -1.46 3.19 8.13
C PHE A 151 -1.06 3.36 6.66
N VAL A 152 -1.41 2.38 5.86
CA VAL A 152 -1.48 2.43 4.41
C VAL A 152 -2.59 1.53 3.91
N VAL A 153 -3.29 1.95 2.86
CA VAL A 153 -4.24 1.12 2.13
C VAL A 153 -3.99 1.26 0.63
N SER A 154 -3.96 0.13 -0.08
CA SER A 154 -3.86 0.12 -1.53
C SER A 154 -5.22 0.33 -2.20
N ASN A 155 -5.21 0.79 -3.44
CA ASN A 155 -6.32 0.48 -4.35
C ASN A 155 -6.28 -1.02 -4.73
N PRO A 156 -7.39 -1.58 -5.23
CA PRO A 156 -7.44 -2.98 -5.59
C PRO A 156 -6.47 -3.33 -6.74
N ILE A 157 -5.91 -4.53 -6.68
CA ILE A 157 -5.31 -5.23 -7.82
C ILE A 157 -6.36 -6.22 -8.29
N PHE A 158 -6.69 -6.21 -9.57
CA PHE A 158 -7.69 -7.11 -10.16
C PHE A 158 -7.00 -8.35 -10.70
N LEU A 159 -7.39 -9.53 -10.21
CA LEU A 159 -6.81 -10.83 -10.58
C LEU A 159 -7.78 -11.56 -11.48
N THR A 160 -7.36 -11.89 -12.71
CA THR A 160 -8.14 -12.68 -13.66
C THR A 160 -7.40 -13.95 -14.03
N ARG A 161 -8.14 -15.07 -14.22
CA ARG A 161 -7.57 -16.37 -14.60
C ARG A 161 -7.18 -16.44 -16.07
#